data_a5fc84419a861f066146a8f4525b5b46
#
_entry.id   a5fc84419a861f066146a8f4525b5b46
#
_cell.length_a   1.000
_cell.length_b   1.000
_cell.length_c   1.000
_cell.angle_alpha   90.00
_cell.angle_beta   90.00
_cell.angle_gamma   90.00
#
_symmetry.space_group_name_H-M   'P 1'
#
loop_
_entity.id
_entity.type
_entity.pdbx_description
1 polymer ?
#
loop_
_entity_poly.entity_id
_entity_poly.type
_entity_poly.pdbx_seq_one_letter_code
_entity_poly.pdbx_strand_id
1 'polypeptide(L)'
;MFFSKRFFPYFVTQCLGALNDNIYKNVLLLMVTYSQIDNLPISVNLFVNLAAGLFILPFFLFSAHAGAVADSMDKAKLIRRLKLIELAIMSCAATAIATQSAMLMLVLLFMTGTQSAYFGPVKYALLPQALKPNELVKGNAWVEMGTFLSILIGMLSAGLLLAIPNGTLIASCVVIALSLLGFMSSVNIPTMPSQSTDKAKFEPISGLKNTLKVAKNREAFGCLF
;
A
#
# COMPACT_ATOMS: atom_id res chain seq x y z
N MET A 1 18.27 9.31 -15.31
CA MET A 1 16.92 9.24 -14.77
C MET A 1 16.84 8.37 -13.50
N PHE A 2 17.14 7.07 -13.55
CA PHE A 2 16.87 6.13 -12.43
C PHE A 2 17.55 6.57 -11.11
N PHE A 3 18.85 6.79 -11.07
CA PHE A 3 19.58 7.24 -9.87
C PHE A 3 19.48 8.74 -9.57
N SER A 4 18.51 9.45 -10.18
CA SER A 4 18.33 10.88 -9.89
C SER A 4 17.72 11.08 -8.50
N LYS A 5 18.12 12.16 -7.80
CA LYS A 5 17.54 12.58 -6.52
C LYS A 5 16.01 12.81 -6.58
N ARG A 6 15.47 13.00 -7.80
CA ARG A 6 14.04 13.21 -8.04
C ARG A 6 13.23 11.92 -8.04
N PHE A 7 13.82 10.79 -8.51
CA PHE A 7 13.10 9.55 -8.76
C PHE A 7 13.52 8.42 -7.80
N PHE A 8 14.82 8.25 -7.54
CA PHE A 8 15.33 7.10 -6.79
C PHE A 8 14.76 6.95 -5.37
N PRO A 9 14.71 8.04 -4.53
CA PRO A 9 14.13 7.91 -3.18
C PRO A 9 12.65 7.49 -3.22
N TYR A 10 11.89 8.03 -4.17
CA TYR A 10 10.50 7.63 -4.36
C TYR A 10 10.38 6.17 -4.79
N PHE A 11 11.20 5.71 -5.76
CA PHE A 11 11.22 4.34 -6.22
C PHE A 11 11.50 3.35 -5.08
N VAL A 12 12.53 3.62 -4.27
CA VAL A 12 12.86 2.80 -3.09
C VAL A 12 11.71 2.80 -2.09
N THR A 13 11.14 3.97 -1.81
CA THR A 13 10.00 4.10 -0.86
C THR A 13 8.81 3.24 -1.26
N GLN A 14 8.43 3.25 -2.55
CA GLN A 14 7.30 2.46 -3.04
C GLN A 14 7.60 0.95 -3.08
N CYS A 15 8.81 0.55 -3.46
CA CYS A 15 9.22 -0.85 -3.45
C CYS A 15 9.23 -1.43 -2.03
N LEU A 16 9.81 -0.72 -1.07
CA LEU A 16 9.83 -1.15 0.34
C LEU A 16 8.41 -1.26 0.91
N GLY A 17 7.50 -0.35 0.56
CA GLY A 17 6.11 -0.45 0.98
C GLY A 17 5.42 -1.68 0.40
N ALA A 18 5.48 -1.88 -0.92
CA ALA A 18 4.90 -3.04 -1.57
C ALA A 18 5.48 -4.37 -1.06
N LEU A 19 6.78 -4.41 -0.78
CA LEU A 19 7.45 -5.55 -0.17
C LEU A 19 6.89 -5.83 1.23
N ASN A 20 6.81 -4.81 2.07
CA ASN A 20 6.36 -4.90 3.45
C ASN A 20 4.89 -5.36 3.56
N ASP A 21 4.00 -4.76 2.78
CA ASP A 21 2.58 -5.15 2.70
C ASP A 21 2.42 -6.63 2.35
N ASN A 22 3.23 -7.12 1.40
CA ASN A 22 3.15 -8.51 0.95
C ASN A 22 3.80 -9.48 1.92
N ILE A 23 4.88 -9.11 2.61
CA ILE A 23 5.42 -9.93 3.72
C ILE A 23 4.36 -10.05 4.82
N TYR A 24 3.81 -8.94 5.30
CA TYR A 24 2.84 -8.94 6.39
C TYR A 24 1.59 -9.77 6.05
N LYS A 25 0.98 -9.50 4.88
CA LYS A 25 -0.19 -10.25 4.41
C LYS A 25 0.08 -11.75 4.33
N ASN A 26 1.19 -12.16 3.72
CA ASN A 26 1.48 -13.58 3.55
C ASN A 26 1.93 -14.25 4.86
N VAL A 27 2.61 -13.54 5.76
CA VAL A 27 2.89 -14.05 7.12
C VAL A 27 1.58 -14.38 7.83
N LEU A 28 0.59 -13.46 7.83
CA LEU A 28 -0.72 -13.72 8.40
C LEU A 28 -1.39 -14.96 7.79
N LEU A 29 -1.45 -15.03 6.46
CA LEU A 29 -2.10 -16.15 5.77
C LEU A 29 -1.42 -17.49 6.08
N LEU A 30 -0.09 -17.52 6.09
CA LEU A 30 0.67 -18.74 6.38
C LEU A 30 0.54 -19.16 7.84
N MET A 31 0.59 -18.22 8.80
CA MET A 31 0.39 -18.52 10.22
C MET A 31 -0.97 -19.18 10.48
N VAL A 32 -2.02 -18.68 9.83
CA VAL A 32 -3.38 -19.25 9.95
C VAL A 32 -3.48 -20.59 9.25
N THR A 33 -2.92 -20.71 8.05
CA THR A 33 -3.03 -21.94 7.23
C THR A 33 -2.28 -23.11 7.85
N TYR A 34 -1.12 -22.87 8.45
CA TYR A 34 -0.28 -23.90 9.06
C TYR A 34 -0.52 -24.06 10.57
N SER A 35 -1.69 -23.64 11.06
CA SER A 35 -2.12 -23.83 12.46
C SER A 35 -1.12 -23.31 13.49
N GLN A 36 -0.40 -22.23 13.18
CA GLN A 36 0.46 -21.53 14.13
C GLN A 36 -0.32 -20.59 15.06
N ILE A 37 -1.65 -20.51 14.82
CA ILE A 37 -2.57 -19.71 15.64
C ILE A 37 -3.66 -20.64 16.17
N ASP A 38 -3.69 -20.80 17.49
CA ASP A 38 -4.70 -21.58 18.17
C ASP A 38 -6.05 -20.81 18.26
N ASN A 39 -7.17 -21.56 18.32
CA ASN A 39 -8.51 -21.03 18.59
C ASN A 39 -9.02 -19.97 17.59
N LEU A 40 -8.90 -20.25 16.29
CA LEU A 40 -9.57 -19.41 15.28
C LEU A 40 -11.10 -19.50 15.45
N PRO A 41 -11.81 -18.34 15.51
CA PRO A 41 -13.27 -18.33 15.69
C PRO A 41 -14.05 -18.76 14.43
N ILE A 42 -13.36 -18.88 13.30
CA ILE A 42 -13.93 -19.23 11.99
C ILE A 42 -13.02 -20.22 11.27
N SER A 43 -13.53 -20.90 10.24
CA SER A 43 -12.72 -21.84 9.46
C SER A 43 -11.56 -21.13 8.75
N VAL A 44 -10.44 -21.82 8.56
CA VAL A 44 -9.24 -21.31 7.87
C VAL A 44 -9.60 -20.76 6.47
N ASN A 45 -10.40 -21.49 5.71
CA ASN A 45 -10.80 -21.05 4.36
C ASN A 45 -11.59 -19.73 4.39
N LEU A 46 -12.51 -19.58 5.34
CA LEU A 46 -13.28 -18.34 5.50
C LEU A 46 -12.36 -17.20 5.94
N PHE A 47 -11.41 -17.46 6.84
CA PHE A 47 -10.45 -16.46 7.30
C PHE A 47 -9.56 -15.95 6.16
N VAL A 48 -9.01 -16.83 5.33
CA VAL A 48 -8.17 -16.48 4.17
C VAL A 48 -8.93 -15.61 3.17
N ASN A 49 -10.18 -15.99 2.85
CA ASN A 49 -11.03 -15.20 1.96
C ASN A 49 -11.40 -13.84 2.57
N LEU A 50 -11.68 -13.80 3.88
CA LEU A 50 -11.95 -12.56 4.60
C LEU A 50 -10.73 -11.64 4.61
N ALA A 51 -9.54 -12.17 4.86
CA ALA A 51 -8.29 -11.42 4.82
C ALA A 51 -8.05 -10.79 3.44
N ALA A 52 -8.25 -11.56 2.35
CA ALA A 52 -8.14 -11.03 0.99
C ALA A 52 -9.16 -9.91 0.73
N GLY A 53 -10.42 -10.11 1.13
CA GLY A 53 -11.48 -9.11 1.01
C GLY A 53 -11.20 -7.84 1.81
N LEU A 54 -10.78 -7.98 3.07
CA LEU A 54 -10.45 -6.85 3.95
C LEU A 54 -9.26 -6.02 3.46
N PHE A 55 -8.29 -6.64 2.81
CA PHE A 55 -7.17 -5.89 2.22
C PHE A 55 -7.59 -5.08 0.99
N ILE A 56 -8.52 -5.61 0.18
CA ILE A 56 -8.98 -4.96 -1.05
C ILE A 56 -10.09 -3.94 -0.78
N LEU A 57 -10.95 -4.18 0.20
CA LEU A 57 -12.11 -3.35 0.51
C LEU A 57 -11.80 -1.84 0.64
N PRO A 58 -10.71 -1.41 1.30
CA PRO A 58 -10.35 0.00 1.40
C PRO A 58 -10.15 0.69 0.05
N PHE A 59 -9.67 -0.01 -0.96
CA PHE A 59 -9.50 0.56 -2.30
C PHE A 59 -10.83 0.96 -2.92
N PHE A 60 -11.90 0.19 -2.70
CA PHE A 60 -13.25 0.57 -3.15
C PHE A 60 -13.83 1.71 -2.31
N LEU A 61 -13.62 1.69 -0.99
CA LEU A 61 -14.22 2.68 -0.09
C LEU A 61 -13.54 4.06 -0.20
N PHE A 62 -12.23 4.10 -0.34
CA PHE A 62 -11.44 5.32 -0.16
C PHE A 62 -10.78 5.84 -1.44
N SER A 63 -10.81 5.14 -2.59
CA SER A 63 -10.08 5.53 -3.80
C SER A 63 -10.42 6.94 -4.29
N ALA A 64 -11.72 7.31 -4.30
CA ALA A 64 -12.15 8.63 -4.73
C ALA A 64 -11.63 9.74 -3.80
N HIS A 65 -11.75 9.55 -2.49
CA HIS A 65 -11.22 10.49 -1.50
C HIS A 65 -9.68 10.55 -1.54
N ALA A 66 -9.02 9.40 -1.69
CA ALA A 66 -7.58 9.31 -1.81
C ALA A 66 -7.04 10.08 -3.03
N GLY A 67 -7.75 10.02 -4.16
CA GLY A 67 -7.46 10.84 -5.34
C GLY A 67 -7.55 12.33 -5.04
N ALA A 68 -8.65 12.79 -4.46
CA ALA A 68 -8.84 14.19 -4.09
C ALA A 68 -7.77 14.69 -3.08
N VAL A 69 -7.39 13.86 -2.11
CA VAL A 69 -6.29 14.16 -1.17
C VAL A 69 -4.96 14.26 -1.90
N ALA A 70 -4.68 13.33 -2.82
CA ALA A 70 -3.47 13.35 -3.61
C ALA A 70 -3.33 14.63 -4.46
N ASP A 71 -4.43 15.16 -4.99
CA ASP A 71 -4.43 16.39 -5.81
C ASP A 71 -4.29 17.66 -4.96
N SER A 72 -4.88 17.68 -3.76
CA SER A 72 -4.93 18.86 -2.89
C SER A 72 -3.68 19.06 -2.02
N MET A 73 -2.80 18.06 -1.89
CA MET A 73 -1.63 18.11 -1.02
C MET A 73 -0.31 18.02 -1.80
N ASP A 74 0.78 18.54 -1.18
CA ASP A 74 2.14 18.26 -1.63
C ASP A 74 2.39 16.73 -1.57
N LYS A 75 2.75 16.15 -2.74
CA LYS A 75 2.88 14.70 -2.91
C LYS A 75 3.95 14.11 -1.99
N ALA A 76 5.09 14.79 -1.83
CA ALA A 76 6.17 14.32 -0.95
C ALA A 76 5.74 14.37 0.52
N LYS A 77 5.03 15.43 0.94
CA LYS A 77 4.51 15.51 2.31
C LYS A 77 3.47 14.42 2.59
N LEU A 78 2.60 14.15 1.61
CA LEU A 78 1.58 13.10 1.75
C LEU A 78 2.23 11.72 1.85
N ILE A 79 3.20 11.41 0.99
CA ILE A 79 3.95 10.15 1.06
C ILE A 79 4.63 9.97 2.42
N ARG A 80 5.29 11.01 2.94
CA ARG A 80 5.94 10.96 4.27
C ARG A 80 4.94 10.66 5.38
N ARG A 81 3.75 11.29 5.36
CA ARG A 81 2.67 11.02 6.33
C ARG A 81 2.17 9.58 6.23
N LEU A 82 1.94 9.10 5.00
CA LEU A 82 1.51 7.72 4.77
C LEU A 82 2.56 6.70 5.23
N LYS A 83 3.85 6.99 5.04
CA LYS A 83 4.95 6.14 5.54
C LYS A 83 5.10 6.17 7.06
N LEU A 84 4.80 7.28 7.70
CA LEU A 84 4.76 7.37 9.16
C LEU A 84 3.58 6.55 9.72
N ILE A 85 2.41 6.61 9.07
CA ILE A 85 1.24 5.78 9.42
C ILE A 85 1.57 4.29 9.21
N GLU A 86 2.21 3.93 8.10
CA GLU A 86 2.67 2.56 7.84
C GLU A 86 3.59 2.06 8.95
N LEU A 87 4.57 2.87 9.39
CA LEU A 87 5.46 2.51 10.49
C LEU A 87 4.69 2.25 11.79
N ALA A 88 3.69 3.06 12.11
CA ALA A 88 2.84 2.85 13.27
C ALA A 88 2.02 1.55 13.15
N ILE A 89 1.40 1.29 11.98
CA ILE A 89 0.66 0.05 11.71
C ILE A 89 1.58 -1.16 11.83
N MET A 90 2.77 -1.13 11.24
CA MET A 90 3.71 -2.26 11.27
C MET A 90 4.32 -2.49 12.66
N SER A 91 4.44 -1.46 13.48
CA SER A 91 4.82 -1.62 14.90
C SER A 91 3.75 -2.37 15.69
N CYS A 92 2.46 -2.05 15.45
CA CYS A 92 1.35 -2.82 16.02
C CYS A 92 1.25 -4.23 15.39
N ALA A 93 1.54 -4.37 14.09
CA ALA A 93 1.53 -5.66 13.40
C ALA A 93 2.60 -6.61 13.94
N ALA A 94 3.77 -6.09 14.29
CA ALA A 94 4.83 -6.88 14.93
C ALA A 94 4.37 -7.46 16.28
N THR A 95 3.65 -6.70 17.09
CA THR A 95 3.07 -7.21 18.34
C THR A 95 1.97 -8.25 18.07
N ALA A 96 1.14 -8.03 17.05
CA ALA A 96 0.10 -8.98 16.66
C ALA A 96 0.68 -10.32 16.15
N ILE A 97 1.78 -10.28 15.39
CA ILE A 97 2.51 -11.48 14.96
C ILE A 97 3.12 -12.19 16.18
N ALA A 98 3.78 -11.46 17.07
CA ALA A 98 4.45 -12.03 18.25
C ALA A 98 3.43 -12.66 19.22
N THR A 99 2.25 -12.07 19.38
CA THR A 99 1.16 -12.59 20.23
C THR A 99 0.25 -13.57 19.50
N GLN A 100 0.49 -13.84 18.22
CA GLN A 100 -0.31 -14.73 17.37
C GLN A 100 -1.81 -14.38 17.35
N SER A 101 -2.15 -13.11 17.48
CA SER A 101 -3.54 -12.63 17.52
C SER A 101 -4.12 -12.44 16.11
N ALA A 102 -4.78 -13.46 15.56
CA ALA A 102 -5.36 -13.45 14.21
C ALA A 102 -6.31 -12.27 13.99
N MET A 103 -7.17 -11.95 14.97
CA MET A 103 -8.12 -10.85 14.84
C MET A 103 -7.44 -9.49 14.79
N LEU A 104 -6.42 -9.26 15.63
CA LEU A 104 -5.65 -8.04 15.58
C LEU A 104 -4.90 -7.92 14.25
N MET A 105 -4.34 -9.03 13.75
CA MET A 105 -3.67 -9.05 12.44
C MET A 105 -4.64 -8.72 11.30
N LEU A 106 -5.91 -9.19 11.33
CA LEU A 106 -6.94 -8.82 10.34
C LEU A 106 -7.28 -7.33 10.36
N VAL A 107 -7.46 -6.77 11.55
CA VAL A 107 -7.73 -5.33 11.69
C VAL A 107 -6.57 -4.50 11.13
N LEU A 108 -5.35 -4.88 11.46
CA LEU A 108 -4.15 -4.21 10.95
C LEU A 108 -3.96 -4.41 9.44
N LEU A 109 -4.39 -5.56 8.90
CA LEU A 109 -4.40 -5.80 7.45
C LEU A 109 -5.37 -4.84 6.73
N PHE A 110 -6.55 -4.59 7.29
CA PHE A 110 -7.47 -3.58 6.78
C PHE A 110 -6.87 -2.17 6.85
N MET A 111 -6.18 -1.83 7.95
CA MET A 111 -5.48 -0.54 8.08
C MET A 111 -4.34 -0.39 7.06
N THR A 112 -3.57 -1.47 6.81
CA THR A 112 -2.54 -1.52 5.76
C THR A 112 -3.16 -1.31 4.38
N GLY A 113 -4.25 -2.02 4.06
CA GLY A 113 -5.01 -1.81 2.82
C GLY A 113 -5.52 -0.38 2.68
N THR A 114 -5.96 0.25 3.78
CA THR A 114 -6.39 1.65 3.78
C THR A 114 -5.22 2.58 3.46
N GLN A 115 -4.08 2.41 4.11
CA GLN A 115 -2.87 3.20 3.84
C GLN A 115 -2.43 3.04 2.37
N SER A 116 -2.45 1.81 1.84
CA SER A 116 -2.09 1.51 0.44
C SER A 116 -3.09 2.09 -0.55
N ALA A 117 -4.40 2.16 -0.21
CA ALA A 117 -5.42 2.82 -1.03
C ALA A 117 -5.16 4.33 -1.18
N TYR A 118 -4.64 5.00 -0.16
CA TYR A 118 -4.19 6.40 -0.27
C TYR A 118 -2.86 6.55 -0.98
N PHE A 119 -1.96 5.57 -0.86
CA PHE A 119 -0.67 5.62 -1.54
C PHE A 119 -0.80 5.46 -3.06
N GLY A 120 -1.76 4.68 -3.55
CA GLY A 120 -1.98 4.41 -4.96
C GLY A 120 -2.09 5.67 -5.83
N PRO A 121 -3.08 6.54 -5.62
CA PRO A 121 -3.23 7.78 -6.42
C PRO A 121 -2.01 8.69 -6.36
N VAL A 122 -1.40 8.86 -5.18
CA VAL A 122 -0.22 9.71 -5.01
C VAL A 122 1.00 9.16 -5.74
N LYS A 123 1.11 7.83 -5.82
CA LYS A 123 2.17 7.14 -6.56
C LYS A 123 2.21 7.59 -8.02
N TYR A 124 1.08 7.65 -8.69
CA TYR A 124 1.00 8.05 -10.09
C TYR A 124 0.97 9.56 -10.29
N ALA A 125 0.38 10.32 -9.35
CA ALA A 125 0.34 11.78 -9.42
C ALA A 125 1.72 12.43 -9.24
N LEU A 126 2.67 11.75 -8.59
CA LEU A 126 4.04 12.23 -8.39
C LEU A 126 4.87 12.13 -9.67
N LEU A 127 4.70 11.08 -10.48
CA LEU A 127 5.56 10.79 -11.63
C LEU A 127 5.65 11.94 -12.64
N PRO A 128 4.54 12.57 -13.08
CA PRO A 128 4.62 13.71 -14.01
C PRO A 128 5.32 14.94 -13.44
N GLN A 129 5.37 15.08 -12.12
CA GLN A 129 6.08 16.18 -11.44
C GLN A 129 7.57 15.88 -11.24
N ALA A 130 7.92 14.59 -11.07
CA ALA A 130 9.30 14.16 -10.83
C ALA A 130 10.10 13.94 -12.12
N LEU A 131 9.43 13.61 -13.22
CA LEU A 131 10.05 13.18 -14.47
C LEU A 131 9.74 14.13 -15.62
N LYS A 132 10.63 14.16 -16.60
CA LYS A 132 10.39 14.86 -17.87
C LYS A 132 9.39 14.06 -18.73
N PRO A 133 8.65 14.70 -19.67
CA PRO A 133 7.69 14.00 -20.53
C PRO A 133 8.26 12.79 -21.26
N ASN A 134 9.50 12.87 -21.75
CA ASN A 134 10.20 11.77 -22.43
C ASN A 134 10.70 10.66 -21.49
N GLU A 135 10.66 10.86 -20.17
CA GLU A 135 11.07 9.90 -19.15
C GLU A 135 9.87 9.15 -18.54
N LEU A 136 8.62 9.63 -18.74
CA LEU A 136 7.43 9.12 -18.07
C LEU A 136 7.16 7.65 -18.36
N VAL A 137 7.26 7.21 -19.61
CA VAL A 137 7.01 5.81 -20.00
C VAL A 137 8.01 4.88 -19.29
N LYS A 138 9.30 5.26 -19.30
CA LYS A 138 10.35 4.49 -18.61
C LYS A 138 10.17 4.53 -17.09
N GLY A 139 9.77 5.68 -16.53
CA GLY A 139 9.52 5.83 -15.11
C GLY A 139 8.37 4.95 -14.63
N ASN A 140 7.25 4.92 -15.36
CA ASN A 140 6.13 4.02 -15.07
C ASN A 140 6.56 2.54 -15.15
N ALA A 141 7.30 2.17 -16.20
CA ALA A 141 7.79 0.80 -16.35
C ALA A 141 8.67 0.36 -15.16
N TRP A 142 9.58 1.22 -14.69
CA TRP A 142 10.39 0.95 -13.49
C TRP A 142 9.52 0.78 -12.24
N VAL A 143 8.54 1.66 -12.04
CA VAL A 143 7.65 1.62 -10.88
C VAL A 143 6.83 0.33 -10.86
N GLU A 144 6.25 -0.08 -11.99
CA GLU A 144 5.49 -1.32 -12.09
C GLU A 144 6.38 -2.55 -11.91
N MET A 145 7.54 -2.59 -12.57
CA MET A 145 8.51 -3.66 -12.38
C MET A 145 8.93 -3.79 -10.91
N GLY A 146 9.26 -2.68 -10.26
CA GLY A 146 9.59 -2.66 -8.84
C GLY A 146 8.45 -3.14 -7.96
N THR A 147 7.21 -2.78 -8.28
CA THR A 147 6.01 -3.25 -7.56
C THR A 147 5.87 -4.76 -7.67
N PHE A 148 5.89 -5.32 -8.89
CA PHE A 148 5.74 -6.76 -9.09
C PHE A 148 6.87 -7.58 -8.46
N LEU A 149 8.12 -7.12 -8.59
CA LEU A 149 9.25 -7.77 -7.92
C LEU A 149 9.11 -7.73 -6.40
N SER A 150 8.68 -6.60 -5.84
CA SER A 150 8.44 -6.46 -4.40
C SER A 150 7.33 -7.39 -3.91
N ILE A 151 6.25 -7.57 -4.69
CA ILE A 151 5.18 -8.52 -4.38
C ILE A 151 5.73 -9.95 -4.37
N LEU A 152 6.45 -10.35 -5.41
CA LEU A 152 7.01 -11.70 -5.54
C LEU A 152 8.00 -12.00 -4.41
N ILE A 153 8.96 -11.10 -4.19
CA ILE A 153 9.96 -11.24 -3.12
C ILE A 153 9.26 -11.28 -1.75
N GLY A 154 8.23 -10.44 -1.53
CA GLY A 154 7.47 -10.42 -0.29
C GLY A 154 6.76 -11.73 0.00
N MET A 155 6.13 -12.34 -1.00
CA MET A 155 5.49 -13.65 -0.88
C MET A 155 6.51 -14.74 -0.52
N LEU A 156 7.63 -14.81 -1.25
CA LEU A 156 8.68 -15.80 -1.00
C LEU A 156 9.34 -15.59 0.37
N SER A 157 9.62 -14.34 0.73
CA SER A 157 10.23 -13.99 2.02
C SER A 157 9.34 -14.39 3.19
N ALA A 158 8.04 -14.24 3.12
CA ALA A 158 7.12 -14.65 4.18
C ALA A 158 7.21 -16.16 4.48
N GLY A 159 7.24 -16.99 3.42
CA GLY A 159 7.42 -18.43 3.57
C GLY A 159 8.77 -18.81 4.18
N LEU A 160 9.86 -18.19 3.70
CA LEU A 160 11.20 -18.43 4.22
C LEU A 160 11.35 -17.98 5.68
N LEU A 161 10.79 -16.81 6.04
CA LEU A 161 10.84 -16.29 7.40
C LEU A 161 10.15 -17.24 8.40
N LEU A 162 8.99 -17.80 8.04
CA LEU A 162 8.28 -18.72 8.92
C LEU A 162 8.88 -20.14 8.96
N ALA A 163 9.71 -20.51 8.00
CA ALA A 163 10.35 -21.81 7.95
C ALA A 163 11.57 -21.94 8.88
N ILE A 164 12.10 -20.82 9.40
CA ILE A 164 13.28 -20.81 10.27
C ILE A 164 12.91 -20.75 11.75
N PRO A 165 13.77 -21.20 12.66
CA PRO A 165 13.55 -21.06 14.11
C PRO A 165 13.29 -19.58 14.49
N ASN A 166 12.32 -19.32 15.37
CA ASN A 166 11.88 -17.99 15.76
C ASN A 166 11.39 -17.10 14.59
N GLY A 167 10.87 -17.72 13.52
CA GLY A 167 10.47 -17.04 12.30
C GLY A 167 9.44 -15.93 12.50
N THR A 168 8.51 -16.09 13.43
CA THR A 168 7.53 -15.05 13.79
C THR A 168 8.19 -13.81 14.40
N LEU A 169 9.16 -13.98 15.27
CA LEU A 169 9.93 -12.87 15.84
C LEU A 169 10.75 -12.15 14.76
N ILE A 170 11.41 -12.92 13.89
CA ILE A 170 12.21 -12.36 12.79
C ILE A 170 11.29 -11.62 11.80
N ALA A 171 10.12 -12.18 11.45
CA ALA A 171 9.14 -11.51 10.60
C ALA A 171 8.66 -10.18 11.23
N SER A 172 8.41 -10.16 12.53
CA SER A 172 8.06 -8.94 13.28
C SER A 172 9.15 -7.86 13.18
N CYS A 173 10.41 -8.24 13.35
CA CYS A 173 11.53 -7.31 13.18
C CYS A 173 11.68 -6.82 11.73
N VAL A 174 11.47 -7.70 10.75
CA VAL A 174 11.58 -7.37 9.32
C VAL A 174 10.53 -6.35 8.90
N VAL A 175 9.26 -6.51 9.29
CA VAL A 175 8.21 -5.56 8.90
C VAL A 175 8.42 -4.17 9.50
N ILE A 176 8.95 -4.09 10.74
CA ILE A 176 9.34 -2.80 11.34
C ILE A 176 10.53 -2.20 10.61
N ALA A 177 11.58 -2.99 10.34
CA ALA A 177 12.79 -2.49 9.67
C ALA A 177 12.47 -1.97 8.27
N LEU A 178 11.67 -2.68 7.47
CA LEU A 178 11.26 -2.27 6.14
C LEU A 178 10.42 -0.99 6.16
N SER A 179 9.48 -0.86 7.10
CA SER A 179 8.67 0.37 7.23
C SER A 179 9.53 1.56 7.65
N LEU A 180 10.49 1.37 8.55
CA LEU A 180 11.44 2.40 8.95
C LEU A 180 12.33 2.85 7.77
N LEU A 181 12.91 1.90 7.02
CA LEU A 181 13.69 2.19 5.82
C LEU A 181 12.85 2.90 4.76
N GLY A 182 11.60 2.49 4.56
CA GLY A 182 10.64 3.14 3.68
C GLY A 182 10.36 4.58 4.10
N PHE A 183 10.16 4.82 5.39
CA PHE A 183 9.99 6.17 5.94
C PHE A 183 11.26 7.02 5.74
N MET A 184 12.44 6.50 6.09
CA MET A 184 13.72 7.22 5.90
C MET A 184 13.96 7.58 4.43
N SER A 185 13.66 6.67 3.50
CA SER A 185 13.73 6.93 2.06
C SER A 185 12.76 8.03 1.63
N SER A 186 11.54 8.03 2.18
CA SER A 186 10.50 9.02 1.85
C SER A 186 10.87 10.45 2.24
N VAL A 187 11.69 10.64 3.27
CA VAL A 187 12.19 11.96 3.71
C VAL A 187 13.06 12.62 2.63
N ASN A 188 13.75 11.81 1.82
CA ASN A 188 14.61 12.28 0.74
C ASN A 188 13.85 12.64 -0.56
N ILE A 189 12.54 12.43 -0.62
CA ILE A 189 11.72 12.81 -1.77
C ILE A 189 11.62 14.35 -1.81
N PRO A 190 11.97 15.02 -2.92
CA PRO A 190 11.82 16.47 -3.05
C PRO A 190 10.37 16.92 -2.89
N THR A 191 10.16 18.11 -2.36
CA THR A 191 8.83 18.72 -2.25
C THR A 191 8.23 18.97 -3.62
N MET A 192 6.95 18.67 -3.77
CA MET A 192 6.20 18.80 -5.02
C MET A 192 4.88 19.52 -4.75
N PRO A 193 4.70 20.74 -5.30
CA PRO A 193 3.53 21.56 -4.99
C PRO A 193 2.22 20.86 -5.35
N SER A 194 1.15 21.19 -4.62
CA SER A 194 -0.20 20.74 -4.91
C SER A 194 -0.65 21.27 -6.28
N GLN A 195 -1.44 20.49 -7.01
CA GLN A 195 -2.03 20.90 -8.30
C GLN A 195 -3.37 21.62 -8.11
N SER A 196 -4.03 21.42 -6.98
CA SER A 196 -5.33 22.02 -6.63
C SER A 196 -5.22 22.78 -5.31
N THR A 197 -5.93 23.91 -5.23
CA THR A 197 -6.12 24.67 -3.98
C THR A 197 -7.36 24.23 -3.21
N ASP A 198 -8.22 23.43 -3.82
CA ASP A 198 -9.45 22.95 -3.20
C ASP A 198 -9.15 21.88 -2.15
N LYS A 199 -9.72 22.06 -0.95
CA LYS A 199 -9.60 21.06 0.11
C LYS A 199 -10.40 19.81 -0.26
N ALA A 200 -9.76 18.64 -0.15
CA ALA A 200 -10.44 17.37 -0.34
C ALA A 200 -11.59 17.23 0.67
N LYS A 201 -12.82 17.07 0.16
CA LYS A 201 -13.98 16.75 0.98
C LYS A 201 -14.13 15.24 1.08
N PHE A 202 -14.36 14.72 2.28
CA PHE A 202 -14.62 13.30 2.48
C PHE A 202 -16.07 13.00 2.05
N GLU A 203 -16.22 12.52 0.82
CA GLU A 203 -17.50 12.11 0.26
C GLU A 203 -17.35 10.74 -0.43
N PRO A 204 -17.32 9.63 0.34
CA PRO A 204 -17.03 8.30 -0.21
C PRO A 204 -18.07 7.84 -1.24
N ILE A 205 -19.32 8.32 -1.13
CA ILE A 205 -20.41 7.91 -2.02
C ILE A 205 -20.54 8.82 -3.24
N SER A 206 -20.11 10.08 -3.17
CA SER A 206 -20.23 11.03 -4.28
C SER A 206 -19.28 10.69 -5.44
N GLY A 207 -18.07 10.19 -5.12
CA GLY A 207 -17.13 9.70 -6.11
C GLY A 207 -17.72 8.55 -6.94
N LEU A 208 -18.35 7.57 -6.27
CA LEU A 208 -19.03 6.45 -6.93
C LEU A 208 -20.24 6.95 -7.76
N LYS A 209 -21.04 7.86 -7.20
CA LYS A 209 -22.19 8.47 -7.94
C LYS A 209 -21.73 9.25 -9.16
N ASN A 210 -20.66 10.03 -9.06
CA ASN A 210 -20.11 10.78 -10.18
C ASN A 210 -19.54 9.86 -11.27
N THR A 211 -18.80 8.82 -10.89
CA THR A 211 -18.31 7.81 -11.84
C THR A 211 -19.45 7.09 -12.53
N LEU A 212 -20.50 6.69 -11.81
CA LEU A 212 -21.70 6.08 -12.38
C LEU A 212 -22.49 7.06 -13.27
N LYS A 213 -22.53 8.34 -12.90
CA LYS A 213 -23.19 9.38 -13.70
C LYS A 213 -22.45 9.66 -15.01
N VAL A 214 -21.11 9.68 -14.98
CA VAL A 214 -20.26 9.81 -16.18
C VAL A 214 -20.37 8.55 -17.04
N ALA A 215 -20.34 7.36 -16.46
CA ALA A 215 -20.54 6.09 -17.17
C ALA A 215 -21.94 5.96 -17.79
N LYS A 216 -22.97 6.59 -17.19
CA LYS A 216 -24.34 6.60 -17.70
C LYS A 216 -24.57 7.64 -18.81
N ASN A 217 -23.71 8.64 -18.93
CA ASN A 217 -23.74 9.59 -20.04
C ASN A 217 -23.27 8.90 -21.33
N ARG A 218 -24.18 8.72 -22.28
CA ARG A 218 -23.91 8.00 -23.54
C ARG A 218 -22.73 8.54 -24.37
N GLU A 219 -22.32 9.78 -24.15
CA GLU A 219 -21.17 10.38 -24.83
C GLU A 219 -19.80 9.78 -24.36
N ALA A 220 -19.71 9.30 -23.12
CA ALA A 220 -18.49 8.64 -22.63
C ALA A 220 -18.31 7.23 -23.20
N PHE A 221 -19.39 6.54 -23.58
CA PHE A 221 -19.33 5.21 -24.21
C PHE A 221 -18.90 5.25 -25.68
N GLY A 222 -19.11 6.37 -26.37
CA GLY A 222 -18.71 6.54 -27.78
C GLY A 222 -17.21 6.75 -28.03
N CYS A 223 -16.44 7.01 -26.96
CA CYS A 223 -14.96 7.19 -27.05
C CYS A 223 -14.16 5.91 -26.70
N LEU A 224 -14.84 4.79 -26.40
CA LEU A 224 -14.20 3.53 -26.00
C LEU A 224 -14.27 2.42 -27.06
N PHE A 225 -14.81 2.73 -28.26
CA PHE A 225 -14.83 1.83 -29.43
C PHE A 225 -14.36 2.55 -30.68
#